data_9f725940df71ec7ed0066f748636e634
#
_entry.id   9f725940df71ec7ed0066f748636e634
#
_cell.length_a   1.000
_cell.length_b   1.000
_cell.length_c   1.000
_cell.angle_alpha   90.00
_cell.angle_beta   90.00
_cell.angle_gamma   90.00
#
_symmetry.space_group_name_H-M   'P 1'
#
loop_
_entity.id
_entity.type
_entity.pdbx_description
1 polymer ?
#
loop_
_entity_poly.entity_id
_entity_poly.type
_entity_poly.pdbx_seq_one_letter_code
_entity_poly.pdbx_strand_id
1 'polypeptide(L)'
;MLRLASDADVHGDILNGLHRRLPEIDLVRVQDALPEQTPDPEVLAWAAAENRVLITNDRNTMVGFAYQRVAAGEPVPGLIATTNEQSVGSAIDDILLVAGYMPEDEIRGQVVVYLPFRR
;
A
#
# COMPACT_ATOMS: atom_id res chain seq x y z
N MET A 1 1.58 -10.43 10.20
CA MET A 1 1.66 -9.03 9.74
C MET A 1 1.84 -8.98 8.23
N LEU A 2 1.17 -8.06 7.57
CA LEU A 2 1.28 -7.90 6.12
C LEU A 2 2.66 -7.40 5.73
N ARG A 3 3.16 -7.88 4.57
CA ARG A 3 4.33 -7.31 3.92
C ARG A 3 3.89 -6.11 3.10
N LEU A 4 4.58 -4.99 3.24
CA LEU A 4 4.18 -3.72 2.66
C LEU A 4 5.19 -3.22 1.63
N ALA A 5 4.69 -2.42 0.69
CA ALA A 5 5.49 -1.59 -0.19
C ALA A 5 4.89 -0.19 -0.19
N SER A 6 5.69 0.84 -0.37
CA SER A 6 5.20 2.21 -0.49
C SER A 6 5.50 2.77 -1.86
N ASP A 7 4.47 3.33 -2.50
CA ASP A 7 4.60 4.05 -3.76
C ASP A 7 5.36 5.37 -3.53
N ALA A 8 5.96 5.90 -4.58
CA ALA A 8 6.78 7.11 -4.50
C ALA A 8 6.00 8.34 -4.03
N ASP A 9 4.68 8.35 -4.22
CA ASP A 9 3.81 9.46 -3.85
C ASP A 9 3.40 9.48 -2.37
N VAL A 10 3.80 8.48 -1.58
CA VAL A 10 3.49 8.43 -0.14
C VAL A 10 4.41 9.37 0.61
N HIS A 11 3.83 10.19 1.50
CA HIS A 11 4.58 11.18 2.26
C HIS A 11 5.67 10.52 3.11
N GLY A 12 6.90 11.05 3.02
CA GLY A 12 8.05 10.49 3.73
C GLY A 12 7.88 10.43 5.25
N ASP A 13 7.16 11.37 5.84
CA ASP A 13 6.92 11.38 7.29
C ASP A 13 6.06 10.19 7.73
N ILE A 14 5.17 9.70 6.86
CA ILE A 14 4.41 8.47 7.14
C ILE A 14 5.37 7.29 7.23
N LEU A 15 6.27 7.15 6.25
CA LEU A 15 7.22 6.04 6.22
C LEU A 15 8.16 6.08 7.42
N ASN A 16 8.69 7.27 7.74
CA ASN A 16 9.56 7.44 8.89
C ASN A 16 8.83 7.10 10.20
N GLY A 17 7.58 7.53 10.32
CA GLY A 17 6.76 7.22 11.49
C GLY A 17 6.45 5.74 11.64
N LEU A 18 6.19 5.05 10.54
CA LEU A 18 5.98 3.59 10.56
C LEU A 18 7.22 2.86 11.07
N HIS A 19 8.40 3.20 10.54
CA HIS A 19 9.66 2.59 10.98
C HIS A 19 9.98 2.90 12.44
N ARG A 20 9.64 4.10 12.88
CA ARG A 20 9.88 4.51 14.27
C ARG A 20 8.95 3.77 15.23
N ARG A 21 7.68 3.63 14.86
CA ARG A 21 6.67 2.95 15.69
C ARG A 21 6.85 1.44 15.70
N LEU A 22 7.34 0.86 14.60
CA LEU A 22 7.50 -0.58 14.43
C LEU A 22 8.78 -0.84 13.64
N PRO A 23 9.95 -0.85 14.31
CA PRO A 23 11.24 -1.01 13.61
C PRO A 23 11.37 -2.28 12.78
N GLU A 24 10.66 -3.35 13.14
CA GLU A 24 10.66 -4.62 12.41
C GLU A 24 9.66 -4.68 11.26
N ILE A 25 8.98 -3.57 10.94
CA ILE A 25 7.99 -3.55 9.84
C ILE A 25 8.66 -3.96 8.52
N ASP A 26 8.00 -4.85 7.78
CA ASP A 26 8.46 -5.26 6.45
C ASP A 26 7.88 -4.29 5.42
N LEU A 27 8.62 -3.24 5.12
CA LEU A 27 8.20 -2.17 4.23
C LEU A 27 9.33 -1.82 3.27
N VAL A 28 9.08 -1.99 1.98
CA VAL A 28 10.02 -1.64 0.90
C VAL A 28 9.47 -0.44 0.13
N ARG A 29 10.31 0.56 -0.09
CA ARG A 29 9.94 1.69 -0.94
C ARG A 29 10.12 1.30 -2.41
N VAL A 30 9.09 1.58 -3.22
CA VAL A 30 9.13 1.25 -4.65
C VAL A 30 10.35 1.88 -5.33
N GLN A 31 10.67 3.13 -5.00
CA GLN A 31 11.80 3.85 -5.60
C GLN A 31 13.16 3.27 -5.24
N ASP A 32 13.24 2.43 -4.20
CA ASP A 32 14.48 1.72 -3.85
C ASP A 32 14.59 0.37 -4.54
N ALA A 33 13.47 -0.17 -5.04
CA ALA A 33 13.40 -1.50 -5.63
C ALA A 33 13.31 -1.49 -7.16
N LEU A 34 12.73 -0.44 -7.74
CA LEU A 34 12.44 -0.35 -9.17
C LEU A 34 13.04 0.93 -9.77
N PRO A 35 13.34 0.93 -11.08
CA PRO A 35 13.82 2.14 -11.76
C PRO A 35 12.83 3.30 -11.64
N GLU A 36 13.35 4.52 -11.72
CA GLU A 36 12.51 5.71 -11.79
C GLU A 36 11.53 5.61 -12.95
N GLN A 37 10.34 6.17 -12.77
CA GLN A 37 9.29 6.22 -13.81
C GLN A 37 8.80 4.83 -14.23
N THR A 38 8.97 3.81 -13.38
CA THR A 38 8.35 2.50 -13.65
C THR A 38 6.83 2.68 -13.72
N PRO A 39 6.19 2.24 -14.82
CA PRO A 39 4.73 2.38 -14.95
C PRO A 39 3.96 1.66 -13.84
N ASP A 40 2.81 2.22 -13.48
CA ASP A 40 1.97 1.67 -12.39
C ASP A 40 1.63 0.18 -12.58
N PRO A 41 1.26 -0.31 -13.78
CA PRO A 41 1.04 -1.74 -13.95
C PRO A 41 2.24 -2.62 -13.59
N GLU A 42 3.46 -2.13 -13.87
CA GLU A 42 4.67 -2.87 -13.52
C GLU A 42 4.95 -2.83 -12.02
N VAL A 43 4.63 -1.71 -11.37
CA VAL A 43 4.72 -1.60 -9.92
C VAL A 43 3.80 -2.62 -9.25
N LEU A 44 2.57 -2.74 -9.75
CA LEU A 44 1.61 -3.71 -9.23
C LEU A 44 2.05 -5.16 -9.47
N ALA A 45 2.63 -5.44 -10.64
CA ALA A 45 3.16 -6.77 -10.94
C ALA A 45 4.31 -7.15 -10.00
N TRP A 46 5.20 -6.20 -9.73
CA TRP A 46 6.29 -6.39 -8.77
C TRP A 46 5.75 -6.63 -7.34
N ALA A 47 4.80 -5.82 -6.91
CA ALA A 47 4.21 -5.97 -5.57
C ALA A 47 3.55 -7.35 -5.43
N ALA A 48 2.85 -7.81 -6.47
CA ALA A 48 2.24 -9.14 -6.47
C ALA A 48 3.30 -10.25 -6.41
N ALA A 49 4.38 -10.12 -7.18
CA ALA A 49 5.46 -11.12 -7.16
C ALA A 49 6.13 -11.20 -5.79
N GLU A 50 6.21 -10.08 -5.07
CA GLU A 50 6.77 -10.01 -3.72
C GLU A 50 5.75 -10.29 -2.62
N ASN A 51 4.48 -10.49 -2.98
CA ASN A 51 3.36 -10.63 -2.04
C ASN A 51 3.30 -9.44 -1.06
N ARG A 52 3.38 -8.23 -1.58
CA ARG A 52 3.35 -7.01 -0.79
C ARG A 52 2.05 -6.24 -1.02
N VAL A 53 1.49 -5.71 0.04
CA VAL A 53 0.38 -4.75 -0.01
C VAL A 53 0.98 -3.37 -0.30
N LEU A 54 0.48 -2.70 -1.33
CA LEU A 54 1.02 -1.42 -1.78
C LEU A 54 0.29 -0.26 -1.11
N ILE A 55 1.05 0.60 -0.43
CA ILE A 55 0.55 1.87 0.10
C ILE A 55 0.73 2.91 -1.00
N THR A 56 -0.34 3.58 -1.38
CA THR A 56 -0.31 4.60 -2.43
C THR A 56 -1.16 5.80 -2.06
N ASN A 57 -0.76 6.99 -2.51
CA ASN A 57 -1.59 8.19 -2.39
C ASN A 57 -2.44 8.43 -3.65
N ASP A 58 -2.27 7.62 -4.67
CA ASP A 58 -3.05 7.70 -5.91
C ASP A 58 -4.31 6.86 -5.79
N ARG A 59 -5.42 7.54 -5.51
CA ARG A 59 -6.73 6.91 -5.29
C ARG A 59 -7.50 6.66 -6.59
N ASN A 60 -6.94 7.04 -7.73
CA ASN A 60 -7.59 6.93 -9.03
C ASN A 60 -6.85 5.99 -9.97
N THR A 61 -5.70 6.43 -10.49
CA THR A 61 -4.98 5.71 -11.53
C THR A 61 -4.45 4.35 -11.04
N MET A 62 -3.77 4.34 -9.89
CA MET A 62 -3.23 3.10 -9.33
C MET A 62 -4.35 2.13 -8.96
N VAL A 63 -5.42 2.62 -8.36
CA VAL A 63 -6.60 1.81 -8.02
C VAL A 63 -7.24 1.21 -9.27
N GLY A 64 -7.35 2.02 -10.34
CA GLY A 64 -7.89 1.55 -11.61
C GLY A 64 -7.09 0.39 -12.19
N PHE A 65 -5.76 0.49 -12.19
CA PHE A 65 -4.90 -0.59 -12.65
C PHE A 65 -4.99 -1.84 -11.77
N ALA A 66 -5.17 -1.66 -10.46
CA ALA A 66 -5.36 -2.80 -9.56
C ALA A 66 -6.63 -3.59 -9.92
N TYR A 67 -7.73 -2.89 -10.15
CA TYR A 67 -8.97 -3.55 -10.57
C TYR A 67 -8.85 -4.20 -11.94
N GLN A 68 -8.10 -3.62 -12.87
CA GLN A 68 -7.82 -4.26 -14.16
C GLN A 68 -7.08 -5.59 -14.00
N ARG A 69 -6.11 -5.66 -13.07
CA ARG A 69 -5.42 -6.92 -12.78
C ARG A 69 -6.39 -7.96 -12.22
N VAL A 70 -7.25 -7.56 -11.30
CA VAL A 70 -8.26 -8.47 -10.73
C VAL A 70 -9.18 -8.99 -11.83
N ALA A 71 -9.65 -8.12 -12.73
CA ALA A 71 -10.51 -8.51 -13.85
C ALA A 71 -9.80 -9.46 -14.80
N ALA A 72 -8.49 -9.35 -14.95
CA ALA A 72 -7.68 -10.23 -15.79
C ALA A 72 -7.31 -11.55 -15.10
N GLY A 73 -7.73 -11.75 -13.85
CA GLY A 73 -7.39 -12.95 -13.09
C GLY A 73 -5.98 -12.93 -12.50
N GLU A 74 -5.32 -11.77 -12.49
CA GLU A 74 -3.98 -11.62 -11.96
C GLU A 74 -4.02 -11.23 -10.47
N PRO A 75 -3.06 -11.70 -9.65
CA PRO A 75 -3.12 -11.44 -8.22
C PRO A 75 -2.84 -9.98 -7.87
N VAL A 76 -3.57 -9.47 -6.89
CA VAL A 76 -3.31 -8.20 -6.23
C VAL A 76 -3.35 -8.47 -4.73
N PRO A 77 -2.20 -8.42 -4.03
CA PRO A 77 -2.20 -8.66 -2.58
C PRO A 77 -3.06 -7.66 -1.81
N GLY A 78 -3.17 -6.43 -2.31
CA GLY A 78 -4.01 -5.39 -1.77
C GLY A 78 -3.37 -4.02 -1.90
N LEU A 79 -4.20 -2.98 -1.78
CA LEU A 79 -3.76 -1.59 -1.74
C LEU A 79 -4.27 -0.94 -0.46
N ILE A 80 -3.46 -0.04 0.10
CA ILE A 80 -3.87 0.89 1.15
C ILE A 80 -3.77 2.28 0.53
N ALA A 81 -4.91 2.94 0.34
CA ALA A 81 -4.97 4.24 -0.32
C ALA A 81 -5.02 5.35 0.73
N THR A 82 -3.94 6.15 0.80
CA THR A 82 -3.84 7.30 1.70
C THR A 82 -4.46 8.55 1.05
N THR A 83 -4.61 9.59 1.84
CA THR A 83 -5.08 10.89 1.36
C THR A 83 -4.31 12.01 2.04
N ASN A 84 -4.12 13.15 1.34
CA ASN A 84 -3.48 14.32 1.91
C ASN A 84 -4.35 15.03 2.96
N GLU A 85 -5.63 14.66 3.05
CA GLU A 85 -6.56 15.27 4.02
C GLU A 85 -6.44 14.66 5.41
N GLN A 86 -5.80 13.49 5.52
CA GLN A 86 -5.58 12.84 6.80
C GLN A 86 -4.23 13.28 7.38
N SER A 87 -4.17 13.51 8.69
CA SER A 87 -2.90 13.83 9.34
C SER A 87 -1.93 12.65 9.25
N VAL A 88 -0.63 12.95 9.27
CA VAL A 88 0.42 11.94 9.23
C VAL A 88 0.27 10.94 10.37
N GLY A 89 0.05 11.41 11.60
CA GLY A 89 -0.11 10.52 12.76
C GLY A 89 -1.31 9.60 12.63
N SER A 90 -2.44 10.12 12.16
CA SER A 90 -3.64 9.32 11.94
C SER A 90 -3.43 8.28 10.85
N ALA A 91 -2.75 8.64 9.77
CA ALA A 91 -2.42 7.70 8.70
C ALA A 91 -1.52 6.56 9.20
N ILE A 92 -0.51 6.89 10.01
CA ILE A 92 0.36 5.89 10.62
C ILE A 92 -0.44 4.91 11.47
N ASP A 93 -1.32 5.42 12.33
CA ASP A 93 -2.17 4.58 13.17
C ASP A 93 -3.03 3.63 12.33
N ASP A 94 -3.65 4.13 11.29
CA ASP A 94 -4.52 3.34 10.42
C ASP A 94 -3.73 2.27 9.64
N ILE A 95 -2.56 2.63 9.11
CA ILE A 95 -1.72 1.67 8.38
C ILE A 95 -1.26 0.55 9.32
N LEU A 96 -0.86 0.87 10.54
CA LEU A 96 -0.45 -0.14 11.52
C LEU A 96 -1.60 -1.07 11.90
N LEU A 97 -2.83 -0.56 11.98
CA LEU A 97 -4.00 -1.39 12.21
C LEU A 97 -4.21 -2.39 11.06
N VAL A 98 -4.14 -1.91 9.82
CA VAL A 98 -4.28 -2.79 8.66
C VAL A 98 -3.17 -3.83 8.64
N ALA A 99 -1.92 -3.40 8.76
CA ALA A 99 -0.76 -4.28 8.65
C ALA A 99 -0.72 -5.34 9.75
N GLY A 100 -1.14 -4.98 10.96
CA GLY A 100 -1.05 -5.85 12.11
C GLY A 100 -2.24 -6.79 12.31
N TYR A 101 -3.43 -6.37 11.85
CA TYR A 101 -4.66 -7.07 12.23
C TYR A 101 -5.52 -7.55 11.06
N MET A 102 -5.33 -7.03 9.86
CA MET A 102 -6.12 -7.48 8.71
C MET A 102 -5.49 -8.72 8.09
N PRO A 103 -6.23 -9.84 7.96
CA PRO A 103 -5.70 -11.03 7.29
C PRO A 103 -5.43 -10.79 5.80
N GLU A 104 -4.45 -11.51 5.25
CA GLU A 104 -4.07 -11.39 3.84
C GLU A 104 -5.25 -11.63 2.89
N ASP A 105 -6.08 -12.64 3.17
CA ASP A 105 -7.23 -12.96 2.33
C ASP A 105 -8.31 -11.88 2.39
N GLU A 106 -8.46 -11.20 3.52
CA GLU A 106 -9.43 -10.12 3.65
C GLU A 106 -9.03 -8.92 2.80
N ILE A 107 -7.79 -8.44 2.90
CA ILE A 107 -7.36 -7.30 2.10
C ILE A 107 -7.31 -7.64 0.61
N ARG A 108 -6.92 -8.87 0.28
CA ARG A 108 -6.97 -9.32 -1.12
C ARG A 108 -8.39 -9.30 -1.66
N GLY A 109 -9.37 -9.73 -0.87
CA GLY A 109 -10.78 -9.72 -1.26
C GLY A 109 -11.36 -8.33 -1.41
N GLN A 110 -10.92 -7.37 -0.58
CA GLN A 110 -11.35 -5.99 -0.68
C GLN A 110 -10.68 -5.25 -1.84
N VAL A 111 -9.50 -5.67 -2.25
CA VAL A 111 -8.59 -5.07 -3.21
C VAL A 111 -8.01 -3.76 -2.69
N VAL A 112 -8.82 -2.81 -2.24
CA VAL A 112 -8.37 -1.50 -1.75
C VAL A 112 -8.99 -1.21 -0.39
N VAL A 113 -8.14 -0.81 0.56
CA VAL A 113 -8.57 -0.23 1.84
C VAL A 113 -8.33 1.27 1.76
N TYR A 114 -9.40 2.05 1.82
CA TYR A 114 -9.31 3.51 1.76
C TYR A 114 -9.16 4.09 3.16
N LEU A 115 -8.16 4.95 3.34
CA LEU A 115 -7.99 5.71 4.57
C LEU A 115 -8.58 7.11 4.41
N PRO A 116 -9.00 7.79 5.48
CA PRO A 116 -9.00 7.31 6.87
C PRO A 116 -10.14 6.33 7.14
N PHE A 117 -9.98 5.53 8.19
CA PHE A 117 -11.08 4.70 8.67
C PHE A 117 -12.19 5.59 9.22
N ARG A 118 -13.43 5.18 8.99
CA ARG A 118 -14.57 5.81 9.65
C ARG A 118 -14.65 5.31 11.08
N ARG A 119 -14.73 6.25 12.00
CA ARG A 119 -14.79 5.98 13.44
C ARG A 119 -16.10 6.49 14.04
#